data_7e85865b8ebbaa1f382b75775d90628c
#
_entry.id   7e85865b8ebbaa1f382b75775d90628c
#
_cell.length_a   1.000
_cell.length_b   1.000
_cell.length_c   1.000
_cell.angle_alpha   90.00
_cell.angle_beta   90.00
_cell.angle_gamma   90.00
#
_symmetry.space_group_name_H-M   'P 1'
#
loop_
_entity.id
_entity.type
_entity.pdbx_description
1 polymer ?
#
loop_
_entity_poly.entity_id
_entity_poly.type
_entity_poly.pdbx_seq_one_letter_code
_entity_poly.pdbx_strand_id
1 'polypeptide(L)'
;MLKPFRESWRYASWLAVLLIGLAGASAAAETALDRYVAKPDPNYAYHQYSASNRAGYNAYFLNMTSQQWRSTAEVDRPIWQHEIIVVIPQVSLDSTDTAILLIDGGDNIGAPIDSVDQNIGLVSIASGAVLAVVRQVPNQPLYFTDDPGNARQEDAILGYSLDKALNTGDEEWAVHLAMTKAAVRAMDTVQDFAAGKGRTIKKFLVMGGSKRGWTTWLTAAVDKRVKAIIPASIDMLNLGQQFIHHWEAYGFFAPALKDYVEFDLPCRLQTPRGQALLRVVDPYAYRDRYTMPKLILNATGDQFFVTDSSRFYYGDLPGPKWLRYTPNTDHKQNEDTIIKALSWIDGILDNKTSPQITWTKEGQDTLRVIPTNRPKEVRLWQATNLNTRDFRLENVGPIWTSEVLSPQSDGSYVGKVQQPASGWKGFFIEVTFPTAGEIEPDQIYSTGVQIIPDIL
;
A
#
# COMPACT_ATOMS: atom_id res chain seq x y z
N MET A 1 73.69 -13.56 -49.52
CA MET A 1 73.10 -13.67 -50.84
C MET A 1 71.64 -13.81 -50.79
N LEU A 2 70.92 -12.82 -51.41
CA LEU A 2 69.60 -12.90 -52.03
C LEU A 2 68.38 -13.19 -51.18
N LYS A 3 67.64 -12.13 -50.75
CA LYS A 3 66.29 -11.64 -51.17
C LYS A 3 65.41 -12.64 -51.92
N PRO A 4 64.09 -12.31 -51.94
CA PRO A 4 62.96 -12.00 -51.00
C PRO A 4 61.76 -12.84 -51.38
N PHE A 5 60.71 -12.78 -50.57
CA PHE A 5 59.37 -12.86 -51.18
C PHE A 5 58.34 -12.04 -50.40
N ARG A 6 57.80 -11.10 -51.13
CA ARG A 6 56.68 -10.19 -50.80
C ARG A 6 55.33 -10.89 -51.01
N GLU A 7 54.35 -10.45 -50.22
CA GLU A 7 52.94 -10.23 -50.54
C GLU A 7 52.04 -11.44 -50.82
N SER A 8 51.13 -11.63 -49.85
CA SER A 8 49.68 -11.73 -50.17
C SER A 8 48.84 -11.60 -48.92
N TRP A 9 48.67 -10.32 -48.46
CA TRP A 9 47.58 -9.93 -47.60
C TRP A 9 46.51 -9.41 -48.53
N ARG A 10 45.40 -10.15 -48.72
CA ARG A 10 44.14 -9.58 -49.17
C ARG A 10 42.98 -10.53 -48.83
N TYR A 11 42.03 -9.94 -48.08
CA TYR A 11 40.63 -10.37 -47.88
C TYR A 11 40.36 -11.54 -46.93
N ALA A 12 40.51 -11.32 -45.63
CA ALA A 12 39.67 -11.95 -44.66
C ALA A 12 38.49 -10.97 -44.38
N SER A 13 37.36 -11.24 -45.00
CA SER A 13 36.12 -10.51 -44.80
C SER A 13 35.64 -10.74 -43.37
N TRP A 14 35.58 -9.66 -42.61
CA TRP A 14 34.95 -9.63 -41.30
C TRP A 14 33.44 -9.73 -41.47
N LEU A 15 32.86 -10.92 -41.39
CA LEU A 15 31.42 -11.09 -41.08
C LEU A 15 31.24 -10.84 -39.58
N ALA A 16 31.02 -9.58 -39.20
CA ALA A 16 30.51 -9.26 -37.91
C ALA A 16 29.04 -9.70 -37.90
N VAL A 17 28.78 -10.87 -37.34
CA VAL A 17 27.42 -11.30 -36.97
C VAL A 17 27.00 -10.42 -35.82
N LEU A 18 26.20 -9.39 -36.11
CA LEU A 18 25.45 -8.63 -35.13
C LEU A 18 24.37 -9.58 -34.54
N LEU A 19 24.72 -10.28 -33.48
CA LEU A 19 23.75 -10.88 -32.58
C LEU A 19 23.03 -9.73 -31.85
N ILE A 20 21.97 -9.22 -32.49
CA ILE A 20 20.97 -8.41 -31.78
C ILE A 20 20.31 -9.38 -30.80
N GLY A 21 20.81 -9.38 -29.57
CA GLY A 21 20.14 -9.99 -28.44
C GLY A 21 18.81 -9.27 -28.27
N LEU A 22 17.75 -9.82 -28.82
CA LEU A 22 16.40 -9.57 -28.35
C LEU A 22 16.40 -10.05 -26.89
N ALA A 23 16.72 -9.14 -25.97
CA ALA A 23 16.33 -9.28 -24.58
C ALA A 23 14.78 -9.23 -24.58
N GLY A 24 14.17 -10.35 -24.89
CA GLY A 24 12.76 -10.55 -24.61
C GLY A 24 12.60 -10.28 -23.13
N ALA A 25 11.84 -9.25 -22.77
CA ALA A 25 11.40 -9.06 -21.41
C ALA A 25 10.74 -10.39 -21.00
N SER A 26 11.43 -11.16 -20.17
CA SER A 26 10.86 -12.38 -19.60
C SER A 26 9.60 -11.92 -18.88
N ALA A 27 8.44 -12.30 -19.39
CA ALA A 27 7.19 -12.10 -18.66
C ALA A 27 7.42 -12.71 -17.28
N ALA A 28 7.24 -11.90 -16.24
CA ALA A 28 7.41 -12.39 -14.88
C ALA A 28 6.56 -13.65 -14.72
N ALA A 29 7.15 -14.73 -14.17
CA ALA A 29 6.46 -16.00 -14.03
C ALA A 29 5.14 -15.80 -13.26
N GLU A 30 4.08 -16.45 -13.74
CA GLU A 30 2.76 -16.43 -13.12
C GLU A 30 2.84 -16.99 -11.71
N THR A 31 2.39 -16.22 -10.72
CA THR A 31 2.40 -16.60 -9.31
C THR A 31 1.10 -17.32 -8.90
N ALA A 32 1.07 -17.89 -7.70
CA ALA A 32 -0.16 -18.43 -7.12
C ALA A 32 -1.25 -17.35 -6.99
N LEU A 33 -0.88 -16.12 -6.64
CA LEU A 33 -1.79 -14.99 -6.58
C LEU A 33 -2.41 -14.67 -7.95
N ASP A 34 -1.59 -14.63 -9.01
CA ASP A 34 -2.08 -14.39 -10.37
C ASP A 34 -3.12 -15.47 -10.77
N ARG A 35 -2.78 -16.75 -10.57
CA ARG A 35 -3.68 -17.89 -10.90
C ARG A 35 -4.97 -17.85 -10.11
N TYR A 36 -4.88 -17.57 -8.80
CA TYR A 36 -6.06 -17.52 -7.92
C TYR A 36 -7.02 -16.40 -8.34
N VAL A 37 -6.53 -15.21 -8.58
CA VAL A 37 -7.35 -14.05 -8.96
C VAL A 37 -7.96 -14.24 -10.35
N ALA A 38 -7.18 -14.76 -11.30
CA ALA A 38 -7.65 -15.00 -12.68
C ALA A 38 -8.67 -16.13 -12.78
N LYS A 39 -8.69 -17.09 -11.82
CA LYS A 39 -9.62 -18.23 -11.84
C LYS A 39 -11.06 -17.76 -11.80
N PRO A 40 -11.89 -18.08 -12.81
CA PRO A 40 -13.32 -17.78 -12.78
C PRO A 40 -14.01 -18.39 -11.57
N ASP A 41 -15.02 -17.69 -11.05
CA ASP A 41 -15.81 -18.19 -9.93
C ASP A 41 -17.30 -18.13 -10.32
N PRO A 42 -18.03 -19.25 -10.34
CA PRO A 42 -19.44 -19.29 -10.73
C PRO A 42 -20.36 -18.59 -9.71
N ASN A 43 -19.87 -18.33 -8.50
CA ASN A 43 -20.64 -17.62 -7.48
C ASN A 43 -20.58 -16.11 -7.63
N TYR A 44 -19.70 -15.58 -8.51
CA TYR A 44 -19.61 -14.13 -8.69
C TYR A 44 -20.91 -13.58 -9.26
N ALA A 45 -21.52 -12.70 -8.49
CA ALA A 45 -22.75 -12.00 -8.85
C ALA A 45 -22.90 -10.75 -8.00
N TYR A 46 -23.69 -9.80 -8.45
CA TYR A 46 -24.09 -8.67 -7.62
C TYR A 46 -25.53 -8.22 -7.91
N HIS A 47 -26.14 -7.54 -6.95
CA HIS A 47 -27.42 -6.88 -7.13
C HIS A 47 -27.49 -5.59 -6.31
N GLN A 48 -28.20 -4.60 -6.82
CA GLN A 48 -28.52 -3.38 -6.07
C GLN A 48 -29.70 -3.67 -5.13
N TYR A 49 -29.54 -3.33 -3.85
CA TYR A 49 -30.63 -3.46 -2.88
C TYR A 49 -31.20 -2.11 -2.42
N SER A 50 -30.43 -1.02 -2.55
CA SER A 50 -30.88 0.31 -2.15
C SER A 50 -30.22 1.40 -2.99
N ALA A 51 -30.79 2.62 -2.93
CA ALA A 51 -30.22 3.82 -3.51
C ALA A 51 -30.69 5.05 -2.73
N SER A 52 -29.86 6.08 -2.70
CA SER A 52 -30.19 7.36 -2.08
C SER A 52 -29.72 8.51 -2.97
N ASN A 53 -30.57 9.53 -3.10
CA ASN A 53 -30.23 10.76 -3.82
C ASN A 53 -29.86 11.82 -2.77
N ARG A 54 -28.69 12.41 -2.91
CA ARG A 54 -28.13 13.44 -2.03
C ARG A 54 -27.74 14.67 -2.86
N ALA A 55 -27.61 15.80 -2.18
CA ALA A 55 -27.14 17.01 -2.86
C ALA A 55 -25.72 16.79 -3.42
N GLY A 56 -25.57 16.85 -4.72
CA GLY A 56 -24.28 16.71 -5.43
C GLY A 56 -23.90 15.28 -5.84
N TYR A 57 -24.55 14.23 -5.35
CA TYR A 57 -24.27 12.85 -5.73
C TYR A 57 -25.47 11.91 -5.58
N ASN A 58 -25.40 10.78 -6.30
CA ASN A 58 -26.26 9.62 -6.08
C ASN A 58 -25.43 8.50 -5.46
N ALA A 59 -25.98 7.87 -4.42
CA ALA A 59 -25.38 6.69 -3.79
C ALA A 59 -26.20 5.45 -4.10
N TYR A 60 -25.52 4.36 -4.41
CA TYR A 60 -26.12 3.06 -4.69
C TYR A 60 -25.47 2.02 -3.79
N PHE A 61 -26.29 1.13 -3.25
CA PHE A 61 -25.89 0.10 -2.31
C PHE A 61 -26.09 -1.27 -2.97
N LEU A 62 -24.99 -1.99 -3.12
CA LEU A 62 -24.96 -3.28 -3.80
C LEU A 62 -24.51 -4.36 -2.84
N ASN A 63 -25.05 -5.55 -2.97
CA ASN A 63 -24.49 -6.76 -2.41
C ASN A 63 -23.77 -7.54 -3.52
N MET A 64 -22.52 -7.89 -3.28
CA MET A 64 -21.66 -8.64 -4.21
C MET A 64 -21.24 -9.95 -3.56
N THR A 65 -21.46 -11.06 -4.22
CA THR A 65 -20.74 -12.31 -3.96
C THR A 65 -19.48 -12.30 -4.81
N SER A 66 -18.30 -12.27 -4.18
CA SER A 66 -17.04 -12.19 -4.95
C SER A 66 -16.52 -13.55 -5.39
N GLN A 67 -16.68 -14.56 -4.56
CA GLN A 67 -16.09 -15.88 -4.76
C GLN A 67 -16.54 -16.89 -3.69
N GLN A 68 -16.17 -18.15 -3.93
CA GLN A 68 -16.06 -19.16 -2.88
C GLN A 68 -14.58 -19.29 -2.48
N TRP A 69 -14.28 -19.10 -1.19
CA TRP A 69 -12.96 -19.38 -0.59
C TRP A 69 -13.08 -20.56 0.36
N ARG A 70 -12.32 -21.63 0.07
CA ARG A 70 -12.37 -22.91 0.77
C ARG A 70 -13.75 -23.60 0.62
N SER A 71 -14.06 -24.53 1.51
CA SER A 71 -15.29 -25.31 1.50
C SER A 71 -15.94 -25.34 2.88
N THR A 72 -17.21 -25.74 2.96
CA THR A 72 -17.92 -25.93 4.23
C THR A 72 -17.32 -27.01 5.13
N ALA A 73 -16.44 -27.86 4.59
CA ALA A 73 -15.67 -28.79 5.39
C ALA A 73 -14.53 -28.14 6.17
N GLU A 74 -14.18 -26.90 5.84
CA GLU A 74 -13.02 -26.17 6.38
C GLU A 74 -13.42 -24.87 7.09
N VAL A 75 -14.44 -24.16 6.60
CA VAL A 75 -14.89 -22.87 7.13
C VAL A 75 -16.43 -22.77 7.04
N ASP A 76 -17.02 -22.13 8.02
CA ASP A 76 -18.49 -21.96 8.11
C ASP A 76 -19.08 -21.10 6.99
N ARG A 77 -18.31 -20.11 6.48
CA ARG A 77 -18.76 -19.11 5.52
C ARG A 77 -17.84 -19.05 4.29
N PRO A 78 -17.83 -20.09 3.45
CA PRO A 78 -16.95 -20.14 2.27
C PRO A 78 -17.37 -19.18 1.16
N ILE A 79 -18.65 -18.82 1.06
CA ILE A 79 -19.15 -17.84 0.08
C ILE A 79 -18.91 -16.42 0.61
N TRP A 80 -18.07 -15.66 -0.07
CA TRP A 80 -17.71 -14.32 0.35
C TRP A 80 -18.67 -13.30 -0.19
N GLN A 81 -19.30 -12.56 0.71
CA GLN A 81 -20.25 -11.50 0.42
C GLN A 81 -19.73 -10.15 0.92
N HIS A 82 -19.98 -9.13 0.12
CA HIS A 82 -19.50 -7.77 0.37
C HIS A 82 -20.60 -6.76 0.07
N GLU A 83 -20.69 -5.74 0.88
CA GLU A 83 -21.43 -4.54 0.54
C GLU A 83 -20.54 -3.64 -0.30
N ILE A 84 -21.08 -3.11 -1.40
CA ILE A 84 -20.41 -2.10 -2.20
C ILE A 84 -21.28 -0.84 -2.19
N ILE A 85 -20.69 0.26 -1.75
CA ILE A 85 -21.29 1.58 -1.89
C ILE A 85 -20.70 2.20 -3.14
N VAL A 86 -21.53 2.59 -4.11
CA VAL A 86 -21.11 3.31 -5.31
C VAL A 86 -21.66 4.71 -5.27
N VAL A 87 -20.79 5.70 -5.21
CA VAL A 87 -21.12 7.12 -5.21
C VAL A 87 -20.80 7.70 -6.58
N ILE A 88 -21.82 8.23 -7.24
CA ILE A 88 -21.71 8.85 -8.58
C ILE A 88 -22.03 10.34 -8.44
N PRO A 89 -21.07 11.25 -8.67
CA PRO A 89 -21.31 12.67 -8.59
C PRO A 89 -22.30 13.12 -9.68
N GLN A 90 -23.17 14.08 -9.35
CA GLN A 90 -24.15 14.62 -10.29
C GLN A 90 -23.50 15.50 -11.36
N VAL A 91 -22.45 16.20 -10.98
CA VAL A 91 -21.59 16.95 -11.91
C VAL A 91 -20.37 16.09 -12.22
N SER A 92 -20.24 15.66 -13.45
CA SER A 92 -19.07 14.95 -13.95
C SER A 92 -18.06 15.97 -14.45
N LEU A 93 -16.83 15.84 -14.04
CA LEU A 93 -15.73 16.38 -14.83
C LEU A 93 -15.59 15.42 -16.04
N ASP A 94 -15.84 15.92 -17.24
CA ASP A 94 -15.93 15.13 -18.50
C ASP A 94 -14.67 14.32 -18.85
N SER A 95 -13.63 14.37 -18.02
CA SER A 95 -12.29 13.87 -18.35
C SER A 95 -11.88 12.59 -17.63
N THR A 96 -12.61 12.10 -16.63
CA THR A 96 -12.09 10.94 -15.89
C THR A 96 -12.84 9.64 -16.19
N ASP A 97 -12.10 8.71 -16.81
CA ASP A 97 -12.47 7.29 -16.92
C ASP A 97 -11.89 6.46 -15.74
N THR A 98 -11.46 7.14 -14.68
CA THR A 98 -10.85 6.56 -13.49
C THR A 98 -11.80 6.66 -12.31
N ALA A 99 -12.11 5.54 -11.66
CA ALA A 99 -12.83 5.51 -10.38
C ALA A 99 -11.87 5.38 -9.20
N ILE A 100 -12.33 5.80 -8.03
CA ILE A 100 -11.63 5.56 -6.76
C ILE A 100 -12.27 4.32 -6.12
N LEU A 101 -11.47 3.33 -5.73
CA LEU A 101 -11.89 2.16 -4.97
C LEU A 101 -11.24 2.19 -3.60
N LEU A 102 -12.04 2.35 -2.55
CA LEU A 102 -11.65 2.15 -1.16
C LEU A 102 -11.95 0.71 -0.75
N ILE A 103 -10.91 -0.03 -0.34
CA ILE A 103 -11.06 -1.35 0.26
C ILE A 103 -11.19 -1.15 1.77
N ASP A 104 -12.32 -1.59 2.34
CA ASP A 104 -12.65 -1.35 3.74
C ASP A 104 -12.96 -2.65 4.50
N GLY A 105 -12.99 -2.53 5.82
CA GLY A 105 -13.34 -3.58 6.76
C GLY A 105 -14.84 -3.74 6.95
N GLY A 106 -15.20 -4.11 8.15
CA GLY A 106 -16.56 -4.43 8.56
C GLY A 106 -16.78 -5.92 8.65
N ASP A 107 -17.96 -6.30 9.13
CA ASP A 107 -18.34 -7.70 9.31
C ASP A 107 -19.68 -8.00 8.62
N ASN A 108 -19.98 -9.27 8.52
CA ASN A 108 -21.24 -9.77 7.95
C ASN A 108 -22.30 -10.01 9.04
N ILE A 109 -22.33 -9.16 10.07
CA ILE A 109 -23.27 -9.19 11.18
C ILE A 109 -24.11 -7.91 11.16
N GLY A 110 -25.41 -8.05 11.27
CA GLY A 110 -26.32 -6.89 11.35
C GLY A 110 -27.05 -6.57 10.05
N ALA A 111 -27.67 -5.41 10.02
CA ALA A 111 -28.43 -4.94 8.87
C ALA A 111 -27.50 -4.37 7.77
N PRO A 112 -27.90 -4.52 6.50
CA PRO A 112 -27.18 -3.89 5.40
C PRO A 112 -27.10 -2.36 5.56
N ILE A 113 -25.98 -1.79 5.06
CA ILE A 113 -25.77 -0.34 5.10
C ILE A 113 -26.75 0.36 4.15
N ASP A 114 -27.29 1.50 4.61
CA ASP A 114 -28.21 2.37 3.87
C ASP A 114 -27.74 3.83 3.81
N SER A 115 -26.55 4.11 4.32
CA SER A 115 -25.99 5.46 4.43
C SER A 115 -24.54 5.52 3.94
N VAL A 116 -24.12 6.69 3.53
CA VAL A 116 -22.75 6.99 3.05
C VAL A 116 -22.09 7.90 4.07
N ASP A 117 -20.84 7.60 4.43
CA ASP A 117 -20.01 8.53 5.19
C ASP A 117 -19.89 9.86 4.44
N GLN A 118 -20.04 10.97 5.17
CA GLN A 118 -20.06 12.31 4.58
C GLN A 118 -18.78 12.60 3.79
N ASN A 119 -17.63 12.16 4.26
CA ASN A 119 -16.34 12.38 3.60
C ASN A 119 -16.27 11.65 2.25
N ILE A 120 -16.84 10.44 2.15
CA ILE A 120 -16.92 9.69 0.90
C ILE A 120 -17.70 10.46 -0.17
N GLY A 121 -18.85 11.03 0.23
CA GLY A 121 -19.67 11.88 -0.65
C GLY A 121 -18.90 13.14 -1.07
N LEU A 122 -18.25 13.82 -0.15
CA LEU A 122 -17.46 15.03 -0.42
C LEU A 122 -16.28 14.77 -1.36
N VAL A 123 -15.54 13.66 -1.16
CA VAL A 123 -14.44 13.27 -2.03
C VAL A 123 -14.94 13.03 -3.46
N SER A 124 -16.07 12.33 -3.62
CA SER A 124 -16.64 12.08 -4.96
C SER A 124 -17.09 13.38 -5.65
N ILE A 125 -17.70 14.30 -4.91
CA ILE A 125 -18.10 15.63 -5.45
C ILE A 125 -16.86 16.43 -5.84
N ALA A 126 -15.88 16.56 -4.96
CA ALA A 126 -14.69 17.36 -5.17
C ALA A 126 -13.86 16.86 -6.36
N SER A 127 -13.65 15.55 -6.44
CA SER A 127 -12.87 14.92 -7.52
C SER A 127 -13.64 14.73 -8.84
N GLY A 128 -14.99 14.85 -8.82
CA GLY A 128 -15.84 14.53 -9.97
C GLY A 128 -15.79 13.05 -10.40
N ALA A 129 -15.12 12.19 -9.63
CA ALA A 129 -14.92 10.78 -9.92
C ALA A 129 -16.00 9.90 -9.27
N VAL A 130 -16.32 8.77 -9.92
CA VAL A 130 -17.03 7.68 -9.25
C VAL A 130 -16.15 7.16 -8.12
N LEU A 131 -16.70 7.11 -6.90
CA LEU A 131 -16.04 6.53 -5.74
C LEU A 131 -16.81 5.29 -5.29
N ALA A 132 -16.11 4.18 -5.11
CA ALA A 132 -16.70 2.97 -4.58
C ALA A 132 -15.98 2.53 -3.29
N VAL A 133 -16.75 1.99 -2.36
CA VAL A 133 -16.24 1.36 -1.13
C VAL A 133 -16.66 -0.10 -1.15
N VAL A 134 -15.70 -1.02 -1.17
CA VAL A 134 -15.97 -2.45 -0.94
C VAL A 134 -15.70 -2.79 0.51
N ARG A 135 -16.70 -3.31 1.20
CA ARG A 135 -16.65 -3.65 2.62
C ARG A 135 -16.50 -5.14 2.86
N GLN A 136 -16.35 -5.52 4.14
CA GLN A 136 -16.15 -6.89 4.59
C GLN A 136 -14.96 -7.59 3.91
N VAL A 137 -13.82 -6.90 3.82
CA VAL A 137 -12.56 -7.48 3.33
C VAL A 137 -11.57 -7.59 4.52
N PRO A 138 -11.37 -8.81 5.08
CA PRO A 138 -11.91 -10.11 4.69
C PRO A 138 -13.38 -10.31 5.05
N ASN A 139 -13.99 -11.37 4.50
CA ASN A 139 -15.34 -11.83 4.83
C ASN A 139 -15.35 -12.43 6.25
N GLN A 140 -15.87 -11.69 7.22
CA GLN A 140 -15.73 -12.00 8.65
C GLN A 140 -17.02 -11.79 9.45
N PRO A 141 -17.17 -12.40 10.66
CA PRO A 141 -16.26 -13.34 11.28
C PRO A 141 -16.27 -14.69 10.55
N LEU A 142 -15.18 -15.49 10.75
CA LEU A 142 -15.07 -16.87 10.24
C LEU A 142 -14.83 -17.84 11.40
N TYR A 143 -15.50 -19.00 11.32
CA TYR A 143 -15.25 -20.15 12.18
C TYR A 143 -14.66 -21.28 11.35
N PHE A 144 -13.52 -21.79 11.76
CA PHE A 144 -12.84 -22.88 11.09
C PHE A 144 -13.21 -24.21 11.77
N THR A 145 -13.40 -25.26 10.99
CA THR A 145 -13.91 -26.56 11.50
C THR A 145 -12.95 -27.24 12.47
N ASP A 146 -11.66 -26.99 12.36
CA ASP A 146 -10.62 -27.49 13.27
C ASP A 146 -10.22 -26.49 14.38
N ASP A 147 -10.91 -25.36 14.47
CA ASP A 147 -10.79 -24.37 15.54
C ASP A 147 -12.19 -23.95 16.03
N PRO A 148 -13.04 -24.93 16.45
CA PRO A 148 -14.43 -24.68 16.78
C PRO A 148 -14.55 -23.80 18.03
N GLY A 149 -15.44 -22.81 17.96
CA GLY A 149 -15.70 -21.88 19.07
C GLY A 149 -14.90 -20.58 19.01
N ASN A 150 -13.91 -20.47 18.14
CA ASN A 150 -13.15 -19.24 17.93
C ASN A 150 -13.65 -18.48 16.69
N ALA A 151 -14.41 -17.42 16.93
CA ALA A 151 -14.78 -16.46 15.88
C ALA A 151 -13.56 -15.62 15.52
N ARG A 152 -12.90 -15.94 14.42
CA ARG A 152 -11.73 -15.18 13.99
C ARG A 152 -12.16 -13.97 13.15
N GLN A 153 -11.53 -12.85 13.43
CA GLN A 153 -11.73 -11.58 12.72
C GLN A 153 -10.39 -10.90 12.49
N GLU A 154 -10.33 -10.02 11.52
CA GLU A 154 -9.18 -9.15 11.26
C GLU A 154 -7.85 -9.92 11.17
N ASP A 155 -6.83 -9.53 11.93
CA ASP A 155 -5.50 -10.16 11.91
C ASP A 155 -5.52 -11.61 12.38
N ALA A 156 -6.48 -12.00 13.21
CA ALA A 156 -6.65 -13.38 13.63
C ALA A 156 -7.01 -14.32 12.46
N ILE A 157 -7.74 -13.84 11.42
CA ILE A 157 -7.96 -14.62 10.19
C ILE A 157 -6.66 -14.72 9.40
N LEU A 158 -5.91 -13.61 9.27
CA LEU A 158 -4.67 -13.57 8.51
C LEU A 158 -3.63 -14.54 9.14
N GLY A 159 -3.39 -14.42 10.44
CA GLY A 159 -2.46 -15.25 11.18
C GLY A 159 -2.80 -16.75 11.05
N TYR A 160 -4.06 -17.11 11.32
CA TYR A 160 -4.54 -18.47 11.18
C TYR A 160 -4.37 -19.01 9.75
N SER A 161 -4.74 -18.22 8.74
CA SER A 161 -4.67 -18.64 7.34
C SER A 161 -3.22 -18.85 6.85
N LEU A 162 -2.29 -18.05 7.33
CA LEU A 162 -0.85 -18.23 7.06
C LEU A 162 -0.30 -19.48 7.77
N ASP A 163 -0.73 -19.74 9.01
CA ASP A 163 -0.41 -20.99 9.71
C ASP A 163 -0.88 -22.22 8.93
N LYS A 164 -2.13 -22.22 8.45
CA LYS A 164 -2.68 -23.29 7.62
C LYS A 164 -1.90 -23.48 6.32
N ALA A 165 -1.54 -22.38 5.63
CA ALA A 165 -0.72 -22.44 4.42
C ALA A 165 0.65 -23.06 4.71
N LEU A 166 1.28 -22.68 5.82
CA LEU A 166 2.57 -23.25 6.24
C LEU A 166 2.46 -24.73 6.65
N ASN A 167 1.39 -25.13 7.30
CA ASN A 167 1.23 -26.51 7.75
C ASN A 167 0.88 -27.46 6.60
N THR A 168 -0.02 -27.06 5.72
CA THR A 168 -0.53 -27.91 4.64
C THR A 168 0.32 -27.84 3.37
N GLY A 169 0.96 -26.69 3.10
CA GLY A 169 1.62 -26.39 1.83
C GLY A 169 0.67 -25.92 0.73
N ASP A 170 -0.59 -25.75 1.06
CA ASP A 170 -1.60 -25.20 0.16
C ASP A 170 -1.61 -23.66 0.28
N GLU A 171 -1.07 -22.99 -0.73
CA GLU A 171 -0.95 -21.52 -0.77
C GLU A 171 -2.32 -20.85 -0.84
N GLU A 172 -3.38 -21.52 -1.32
CA GLU A 172 -4.75 -20.96 -1.37
C GLU A 172 -5.37 -20.79 0.04
N TRP A 173 -4.74 -21.33 1.09
CA TRP A 173 -5.11 -21.00 2.47
C TRP A 173 -4.82 -19.54 2.82
N ALA A 174 -3.80 -18.92 2.24
CA ALA A 174 -3.48 -17.54 2.53
C ALA A 174 -4.65 -16.64 2.11
N VAL A 175 -5.37 -16.12 3.08
CA VAL A 175 -6.60 -15.32 2.89
C VAL A 175 -6.36 -14.06 2.05
N HIS A 176 -5.11 -13.61 1.95
CA HIS A 176 -4.69 -12.49 1.10
C HIS A 176 -5.08 -12.67 -0.38
N LEU A 177 -5.10 -13.92 -0.86
CA LEU A 177 -5.50 -14.23 -2.22
C LEU A 177 -6.99 -13.93 -2.41
N ALA A 178 -7.82 -14.36 -1.45
CA ALA A 178 -9.26 -14.12 -1.47
C ALA A 178 -9.60 -12.63 -1.28
N MET A 179 -8.88 -11.92 -0.39
CA MET A 179 -9.02 -10.48 -0.21
C MET A 179 -8.70 -9.71 -1.50
N THR A 180 -7.62 -10.09 -2.19
CA THR A 180 -7.23 -9.49 -3.47
C THR A 180 -8.27 -9.76 -4.56
N LYS A 181 -8.76 -10.99 -4.66
CA LYS A 181 -9.82 -11.34 -5.62
C LYS A 181 -11.11 -10.59 -5.35
N ALA A 182 -11.48 -10.38 -4.08
CA ALA A 182 -12.64 -9.57 -3.71
C ALA A 182 -12.51 -8.12 -4.22
N ALA A 183 -11.33 -7.50 -4.08
CA ALA A 183 -11.06 -6.16 -4.60
C ALA A 183 -11.12 -6.12 -6.14
N VAL A 184 -10.58 -7.12 -6.84
CA VAL A 184 -10.68 -7.22 -8.32
C VAL A 184 -12.13 -7.39 -8.76
N ARG A 185 -12.93 -8.25 -8.09
CA ARG A 185 -14.37 -8.40 -8.38
C ARG A 185 -15.16 -7.12 -8.07
N ALA A 186 -14.77 -6.36 -7.05
CA ALA A 186 -15.36 -5.05 -6.81
C ALA A 186 -15.10 -4.08 -7.97
N MET A 187 -13.88 -4.08 -8.55
CA MET A 187 -13.61 -3.29 -9.76
C MET A 187 -14.48 -3.74 -10.95
N ASP A 188 -14.67 -5.05 -11.16
CA ASP A 188 -15.56 -5.58 -12.19
C ASP A 188 -17.00 -5.09 -11.99
N THR A 189 -17.50 -5.21 -10.75
CA THR A 189 -18.84 -4.76 -10.36
C THR A 189 -19.03 -3.25 -10.59
N VAL A 190 -18.06 -2.43 -10.17
CA VAL A 190 -18.12 -0.97 -10.33
C VAL A 190 -18.12 -0.58 -11.81
N GLN A 191 -17.31 -1.23 -12.64
CA GLN A 191 -17.29 -0.95 -14.09
C GLN A 191 -18.65 -1.26 -14.74
N ASP A 192 -19.18 -2.45 -14.49
CA ASP A 192 -20.45 -2.88 -15.09
C ASP A 192 -21.63 -2.03 -14.59
N PHE A 193 -21.70 -1.80 -13.26
CA PHE A 193 -22.74 -0.98 -12.65
C PHE A 193 -22.69 0.48 -13.13
N ALA A 194 -21.51 1.09 -13.15
CA ALA A 194 -21.32 2.46 -13.60
C ALA A 194 -21.68 2.64 -15.09
N ALA A 195 -21.38 1.64 -15.94
CA ALA A 195 -21.77 1.65 -17.34
C ALA A 195 -23.30 1.70 -17.49
N GLY A 196 -24.05 0.94 -16.67
CA GLY A 196 -25.52 1.02 -16.59
C GLY A 196 -26.07 2.37 -16.11
N LYS A 197 -25.22 3.22 -15.54
CA LYS A 197 -25.52 4.61 -15.12
C LYS A 197 -24.92 5.67 -16.06
N GLY A 198 -24.45 5.27 -17.23
CA GLY A 198 -23.88 6.18 -18.23
C GLY A 198 -22.46 6.67 -17.93
N ARG A 199 -21.71 5.95 -17.07
CA ARG A 199 -20.33 6.26 -16.73
C ARG A 199 -19.38 5.17 -17.23
N THR A 200 -18.39 5.53 -18.03
CA THR A 200 -17.37 4.59 -18.51
C THR A 200 -16.15 4.63 -17.62
N ILE A 201 -15.91 3.56 -16.86
CA ILE A 201 -14.73 3.41 -16.01
C ILE A 201 -13.76 2.44 -16.68
N LYS A 202 -12.49 2.84 -16.84
CA LYS A 202 -11.42 2.01 -17.41
C LYS A 202 -10.29 1.77 -16.42
N LYS A 203 -10.09 2.68 -15.48
CA LYS A 203 -8.99 2.66 -14.52
C LYS A 203 -9.48 2.88 -13.10
N PHE A 204 -8.63 2.51 -12.15
CA PHE A 204 -8.91 2.67 -10.73
C PHE A 204 -7.70 3.28 -10.00
N LEU A 205 -8.00 4.22 -9.11
CA LEU A 205 -7.13 4.55 -7.99
C LEU A 205 -7.62 3.67 -6.83
N VAL A 206 -6.75 2.77 -6.33
CA VAL A 206 -7.11 1.82 -5.27
C VAL A 206 -6.46 2.25 -3.97
N MET A 207 -7.23 2.25 -2.88
CA MET A 207 -6.75 2.62 -1.56
C MET A 207 -7.32 1.71 -0.47
N GLY A 208 -6.61 1.65 0.65
CA GLY A 208 -7.04 0.90 1.83
C GLY A 208 -6.04 1.04 2.97
N GLY A 209 -6.51 0.82 4.19
CA GLY A 209 -5.70 0.91 5.40
C GLY A 209 -5.34 -0.46 6.00
N SER A 210 -4.17 -0.57 6.64
CA SER A 210 -3.74 -1.76 7.35
C SER A 210 -3.75 -3.00 6.42
N LYS A 211 -4.37 -4.11 6.80
CA LYS A 211 -4.53 -5.29 5.94
C LYS A 211 -5.23 -5.01 4.61
N ARG A 212 -6.04 -3.95 4.52
CA ARG A 212 -6.65 -3.49 3.25
C ARG A 212 -5.64 -2.69 2.43
N GLY A 213 -4.66 -2.04 3.06
CA GLY A 213 -3.47 -1.50 2.41
C GLY A 213 -2.58 -2.60 1.82
N TRP A 214 -2.45 -3.72 2.53
CA TRP A 214 -1.82 -4.94 1.99
C TRP A 214 -2.57 -5.45 0.75
N THR A 215 -3.90 -5.55 0.83
CA THR A 215 -4.75 -5.90 -0.32
C THR A 215 -4.61 -4.89 -1.46
N THR A 216 -4.47 -3.60 -1.17
CA THR A 216 -4.23 -2.54 -2.17
C THR A 216 -2.96 -2.81 -2.97
N TRP A 217 -1.85 -3.14 -2.31
CA TRP A 217 -0.60 -3.52 -2.96
C TRP A 217 -0.79 -4.76 -3.84
N LEU A 218 -1.37 -5.84 -3.31
CA LEU A 218 -1.55 -7.09 -4.05
C LEU A 218 -2.51 -6.92 -5.25
N THR A 219 -3.55 -6.09 -5.11
CA THR A 219 -4.46 -5.76 -6.22
C THR A 219 -3.72 -5.05 -7.36
N ALA A 220 -2.85 -4.10 -7.02
CA ALA A 220 -2.02 -3.41 -8.02
C ALA A 220 -0.98 -4.33 -8.68
N ALA A 221 -0.56 -5.38 -8.00
CA ALA A 221 0.37 -6.36 -8.56
C ALA A 221 -0.26 -7.21 -9.67
N VAL A 222 -1.58 -7.47 -9.62
CA VAL A 222 -2.26 -8.43 -10.50
C VAL A 222 -3.24 -7.79 -11.48
N ASP A 223 -3.70 -6.57 -11.26
CA ASP A 223 -4.70 -5.94 -12.12
C ASP A 223 -4.18 -4.65 -12.80
N LYS A 224 -4.07 -4.70 -14.12
CA LYS A 224 -3.53 -3.60 -14.94
C LYS A 224 -4.49 -2.38 -15.05
N ARG A 225 -5.72 -2.49 -14.53
CA ARG A 225 -6.64 -1.35 -14.43
C ARG A 225 -6.24 -0.40 -13.30
N VAL A 226 -5.40 -0.85 -12.36
CA VAL A 226 -4.91 0.01 -11.29
C VAL A 226 -3.96 1.07 -11.85
N LYS A 227 -4.42 2.32 -11.83
CA LYS A 227 -3.69 3.51 -12.32
C LYS A 227 -2.78 4.09 -11.24
N ALA A 228 -3.21 4.04 -9.98
CA ALA A 228 -2.47 4.54 -8.83
C ALA A 228 -2.94 3.86 -7.55
N ILE A 229 -2.13 3.92 -6.49
CA ILE A 229 -2.47 3.33 -5.18
C ILE A 229 -2.17 4.27 -4.02
N ILE A 230 -2.98 4.13 -2.95
CA ILE A 230 -2.75 4.76 -1.64
C ILE A 230 -2.83 3.67 -0.56
N PRO A 231 -1.77 2.90 -0.33
CA PRO A 231 -1.68 2.02 0.82
C PRO A 231 -1.41 2.85 2.08
N ALA A 232 -2.27 2.73 3.09
CA ALA A 232 -2.15 3.46 4.34
C ALA A 232 -1.92 2.50 5.51
N SER A 233 -1.12 2.91 6.50
CA SER A 233 -0.84 2.14 7.72
C SER A 233 -0.42 0.70 7.44
N ILE A 234 0.49 0.51 6.48
CA ILE A 234 0.99 -0.82 6.08
C ILE A 234 2.48 -0.76 5.72
N ASP A 235 3.29 -0.36 6.68
CA ASP A 235 4.73 -0.14 6.56
C ASP A 235 5.52 -1.45 6.70
N MET A 236 5.16 -2.50 5.88
CA MET A 236 5.59 -3.88 6.15
C MET A 236 6.24 -4.59 4.96
N LEU A 237 6.37 -3.97 3.79
CA LEU A 237 6.97 -4.65 2.63
C LEU A 237 8.36 -5.18 2.97
N ASN A 238 8.73 -6.34 2.40
CA ASN A 238 9.89 -7.12 2.79
C ASN A 238 9.72 -7.75 4.19
N LEU A 239 8.57 -8.39 4.37
CA LEU A 239 8.03 -8.84 5.65
C LEU A 239 9.03 -9.69 6.47
N GLY A 240 9.82 -10.52 5.82
CA GLY A 240 10.86 -11.30 6.51
C GLY A 240 11.86 -10.43 7.25
N GLN A 241 12.33 -9.34 6.61
CA GLN A 241 13.25 -8.37 7.22
C GLN A 241 12.55 -7.52 8.29
N GLN A 242 11.27 -7.19 8.07
CA GLN A 242 10.49 -6.42 9.04
C GLN A 242 10.34 -7.14 10.38
N PHE A 243 10.10 -8.45 10.40
CA PHE A 243 10.03 -9.20 11.66
C PHE A 243 11.38 -9.28 12.38
N ILE A 244 12.48 -9.45 11.64
CA ILE A 244 13.83 -9.41 12.22
C ILE A 244 14.06 -8.03 12.83
N HIS A 245 13.84 -6.96 12.08
CA HIS A 245 14.03 -5.60 12.55
C HIS A 245 13.12 -5.25 13.74
N HIS A 246 11.90 -5.73 13.77
CA HIS A 246 10.98 -5.51 14.88
C HIS A 246 11.53 -6.11 16.18
N TRP A 247 12.01 -7.36 16.11
CA TRP A 247 12.63 -8.01 17.25
C TRP A 247 13.91 -7.29 17.70
N GLU A 248 14.77 -6.94 16.76
CA GLU A 248 16.04 -6.27 17.05
C GLU A 248 15.80 -4.87 17.62
N ALA A 249 14.80 -4.14 17.13
CA ALA A 249 14.48 -2.79 17.59
C ALA A 249 13.86 -2.75 18.99
N TYR A 250 13.00 -3.72 19.33
CA TYR A 250 12.22 -3.68 20.58
C TYR A 250 12.65 -4.74 21.60
N GLY A 251 13.29 -5.83 21.18
CA GLY A 251 13.58 -7.00 22.03
C GLY A 251 12.36 -7.91 22.29
N PHE A 252 11.22 -7.59 21.68
CA PHE A 252 9.97 -8.34 21.75
C PHE A 252 9.10 -8.01 20.53
N PHE A 253 8.05 -8.79 20.29
CA PHE A 253 7.02 -8.42 19.33
C PHE A 253 5.92 -7.60 20.01
N ALA A 254 5.57 -6.46 19.41
CA ALA A 254 4.53 -5.58 19.96
C ALA A 254 3.21 -6.34 20.18
N PRO A 255 2.41 -6.00 21.21
CA PRO A 255 1.14 -6.67 21.49
C PRO A 255 0.17 -6.69 20.30
N ALA A 256 0.23 -5.69 19.41
CA ALA A 256 -0.57 -5.65 18.20
C ALA A 256 -0.30 -6.82 17.25
N LEU A 257 0.88 -7.44 17.32
CA LEU A 257 1.26 -8.59 16.49
C LEU A 257 0.84 -9.95 17.10
N LYS A 258 0.06 -9.98 18.18
CA LYS A 258 -0.31 -11.19 18.92
C LYS A 258 -0.85 -12.30 18.01
N ASP A 259 -1.70 -11.96 17.04
CA ASP A 259 -2.36 -12.91 16.14
C ASP A 259 -1.39 -13.58 15.16
N TYR A 260 -0.22 -12.98 14.93
CA TYR A 260 0.87 -13.55 14.16
C TYR A 260 1.86 -14.33 15.05
N VAL A 261 2.08 -13.86 16.26
CA VAL A 261 2.96 -14.51 17.26
C VAL A 261 2.32 -15.78 17.80
N GLU A 262 0.99 -15.84 17.92
CA GLU A 262 0.23 -17.04 18.32
C GLU A 262 0.67 -18.28 17.53
N PHE A 263 0.99 -18.12 16.25
CA PHE A 263 1.40 -19.18 15.33
C PHE A 263 2.90 -19.24 15.05
N ASP A 264 3.71 -18.52 15.83
CA ASP A 264 5.17 -18.40 15.63
C ASP A 264 5.54 -17.95 14.20
N LEU A 265 4.69 -17.15 13.55
CA LEU A 265 4.90 -16.74 12.16
C LEU A 265 6.20 -15.92 11.97
N PRO A 266 6.60 -15.03 12.90
CA PRO A 266 7.87 -14.31 12.76
C PRO A 266 9.09 -15.21 12.54
N CYS A 267 9.16 -16.35 13.25
CA CYS A 267 10.25 -17.32 13.09
C CYS A 267 10.00 -18.23 11.88
N ARG A 268 8.78 -18.75 11.72
CA ARG A 268 8.44 -19.70 10.66
C ARG A 268 8.54 -19.11 9.26
N LEU A 269 8.28 -17.83 9.10
CA LEU A 269 8.46 -17.13 7.82
C LEU A 269 9.93 -17.00 7.41
N GLN A 270 10.89 -17.20 8.33
CA GLN A 270 12.33 -17.26 7.99
C GLN A 270 12.74 -18.62 7.42
N THR A 271 11.93 -19.66 7.54
CA THR A 271 12.21 -20.99 6.99
C THR A 271 12.06 -21.02 5.46
N PRO A 272 12.65 -22.01 4.74
CA PRO A 272 12.46 -22.14 3.30
C PRO A 272 11.00 -22.18 2.86
N ARG A 273 10.13 -22.80 3.65
CA ARG A 273 8.68 -22.86 3.39
C ARG A 273 8.01 -21.51 3.63
N GLY A 274 8.42 -20.82 4.69
CA GLY A 274 7.98 -19.45 4.97
C GLY A 274 8.40 -18.47 3.87
N GLN A 275 9.64 -18.56 3.41
CA GLN A 275 10.13 -17.76 2.29
C GLN A 275 9.39 -18.08 0.96
N ALA A 276 8.95 -19.32 0.76
CA ALA A 276 8.08 -19.66 -0.36
C ALA A 276 6.71 -18.96 -0.25
N LEU A 277 6.10 -18.98 0.93
CA LEU A 277 4.82 -18.33 1.19
C LEU A 277 4.94 -16.80 1.05
N LEU A 278 6.03 -16.19 1.52
CA LEU A 278 6.27 -14.74 1.34
C LEU A 278 6.32 -14.34 -0.14
N ARG A 279 6.80 -15.18 -1.04
CA ARG A 279 6.73 -14.90 -2.49
C ARG A 279 5.29 -14.83 -3.03
N VAL A 280 4.31 -15.31 -2.27
CA VAL A 280 2.89 -15.25 -2.64
C VAL A 280 2.19 -14.07 -1.98
N VAL A 281 2.47 -13.80 -0.69
CA VAL A 281 1.70 -12.83 0.10
C VAL A 281 2.41 -11.51 0.35
N ASP A 282 3.75 -11.47 0.31
CA ASP A 282 4.48 -10.21 0.54
C ASP A 282 4.45 -9.33 -0.71
N PRO A 283 3.90 -8.11 -0.64
CA PRO A 283 3.94 -7.18 -1.78
C PRO A 283 5.35 -6.90 -2.29
N TYR A 284 6.37 -7.00 -1.45
CA TYR A 284 7.76 -6.82 -1.89
C TYR A 284 8.19 -7.80 -2.97
N ALA A 285 7.63 -9.02 -2.97
CA ALA A 285 7.91 -10.01 -4.02
C ALA A 285 7.44 -9.56 -5.41
N TYR A 286 6.50 -8.62 -5.46
CA TYR A 286 5.92 -8.05 -6.69
C TYR A 286 6.42 -6.64 -6.99
N ARG A 287 7.46 -6.14 -6.29
CA ARG A 287 7.90 -4.74 -6.35
C ARG A 287 8.13 -4.21 -7.76
N ASP A 288 8.67 -5.05 -8.65
CA ASP A 288 8.96 -4.67 -10.04
C ASP A 288 7.68 -4.39 -10.88
N ARG A 289 6.50 -4.83 -10.40
CA ARG A 289 5.20 -4.58 -11.02
C ARG A 289 4.61 -3.21 -10.64
N TYR A 290 5.11 -2.57 -9.58
CA TYR A 290 4.57 -1.30 -9.06
C TYR A 290 5.12 -0.08 -9.79
N THR A 291 4.93 -0.02 -11.11
CA THR A 291 5.39 1.11 -11.94
C THR A 291 4.45 2.32 -11.90
N MET A 292 3.19 2.13 -11.41
CA MET A 292 2.20 3.18 -11.27
C MET A 292 2.55 4.15 -10.14
N PRO A 293 1.97 5.37 -10.14
CA PRO A 293 2.05 6.30 -9.02
C PRO A 293 1.53 5.69 -7.71
N LYS A 294 2.25 5.93 -6.61
CA LYS A 294 1.89 5.43 -5.28
C LYS A 294 2.18 6.46 -4.20
N LEU A 295 1.16 6.74 -3.37
CA LEU A 295 1.27 7.56 -2.17
C LEU A 295 1.17 6.66 -0.94
N ILE A 296 2.28 6.50 -0.22
CA ILE A 296 2.39 5.62 0.95
C ILE A 296 2.18 6.47 2.20
N LEU A 297 1.17 6.13 2.99
CA LEU A 297 0.77 6.87 4.18
C LEU A 297 1.08 6.06 5.44
N ASN A 298 2.03 6.50 6.25
CA ASN A 298 2.47 5.85 7.47
C ASN A 298 2.35 6.78 8.68
N ALA A 299 2.42 6.23 9.88
CA ALA A 299 2.38 6.93 11.16
C ALA A 299 3.69 6.76 11.91
N THR A 300 4.13 7.80 12.63
CA THR A 300 5.38 7.71 13.40
C THR A 300 5.25 6.89 14.68
N GLY A 301 4.05 6.65 15.15
CA GLY A 301 3.76 5.92 16.40
C GLY A 301 2.91 4.67 16.21
N ASP A 302 2.99 4.04 15.02
CA ASP A 302 2.26 2.82 14.68
C ASP A 302 2.57 1.68 15.65
N GLN A 303 1.53 0.93 16.07
CA GLN A 303 1.67 -0.18 17.00
C GLN A 303 2.16 -1.48 16.33
N PHE A 304 1.99 -1.60 15.01
CA PHE A 304 2.34 -2.80 14.25
C PHE A 304 3.74 -2.71 13.63
N PHE A 305 4.16 -1.50 13.20
CA PHE A 305 5.35 -1.30 12.39
C PHE A 305 6.37 -0.43 13.10
N VAL A 306 7.63 -0.83 13.01
CA VAL A 306 8.74 -0.02 13.55
C VAL A 306 8.83 1.28 12.77
N THR A 307 9.03 2.38 13.47
CA THR A 307 8.94 3.74 12.92
C THR A 307 9.81 3.98 11.67
N ASP A 308 10.92 3.27 11.48
CA ASP A 308 11.83 3.38 10.33
C ASP A 308 11.70 2.22 9.32
N SER A 309 10.57 1.52 9.31
CA SER A 309 10.30 0.34 8.47
C SER A 309 10.45 0.60 6.96
N SER A 310 10.14 1.81 6.48
CA SER A 310 10.24 2.14 5.04
C SER A 310 11.66 2.01 4.48
N ARG A 311 12.69 1.94 5.31
CA ARG A 311 14.09 1.72 4.92
C ARG A 311 14.32 0.40 4.17
N PHE A 312 13.46 -0.61 4.39
CA PHE A 312 13.59 -1.95 3.84
C PHE A 312 12.94 -2.14 2.47
N TYR A 313 12.22 -1.13 1.96
CA TYR A 313 11.52 -1.30 0.70
C TYR A 313 11.39 -0.04 -0.16
N TYR A 314 11.33 1.15 0.45
CA TYR A 314 10.99 2.36 -0.30
C TYR A 314 11.98 2.65 -1.43
N GLY A 315 13.26 2.43 -1.18
CA GLY A 315 14.32 2.61 -2.19
C GLY A 315 14.11 1.76 -3.44
N ASP A 316 13.64 0.54 -3.26
CA ASP A 316 13.54 -0.48 -4.31
C ASP A 316 12.26 -0.39 -5.15
N LEU A 317 11.29 0.43 -4.73
CA LEU A 317 10.05 0.60 -5.47
C LEU A 317 10.27 1.42 -6.75
N PRO A 318 9.88 0.92 -7.93
CA PRO A 318 10.03 1.65 -9.19
C PRO A 318 8.92 2.70 -9.39
N GLY A 319 9.11 3.58 -10.36
CA GLY A 319 8.12 4.57 -10.79
C GLY A 319 7.88 5.69 -9.78
N PRO A 320 6.89 6.56 -10.05
CA PRO A 320 6.59 7.68 -9.18
C PRO A 320 6.09 7.22 -7.82
N LYS A 321 6.70 7.74 -6.74
CA LYS A 321 6.38 7.34 -5.38
C LYS A 321 6.51 8.52 -4.43
N TRP A 322 5.57 8.61 -3.51
CA TRP A 322 5.52 9.60 -2.44
C TRP A 322 5.36 8.88 -1.11
N LEU A 323 6.04 9.37 -0.10
CA LEU A 323 5.97 8.86 1.27
C LEU A 323 5.49 9.97 2.17
N ARG A 324 4.66 9.64 3.13
CA ARG A 324 4.27 10.53 4.21
C ARG A 324 4.22 9.77 5.51
N TYR A 325 5.02 10.22 6.47
CA TYR A 325 4.87 9.88 7.88
C TYR A 325 4.09 10.97 8.58
N THR A 326 2.96 10.62 9.19
CA THR A 326 2.18 11.56 10.01
C THR A 326 2.72 11.53 11.43
N PRO A 327 3.28 12.64 11.94
CA PRO A 327 3.88 12.68 13.26
C PRO A 327 2.81 12.60 14.35
N ASN A 328 3.17 12.00 15.50
CA ASN A 328 2.32 11.89 16.68
C ASN A 328 0.96 11.20 16.43
N THR A 329 0.92 10.25 15.49
CA THR A 329 -0.25 9.44 15.24
C THR A 329 0.07 7.96 15.39
N ASP A 330 -0.96 7.18 15.66
CA ASP A 330 -0.90 5.72 15.77
C ASP A 330 -1.33 5.05 14.45
N HIS A 331 -1.54 3.74 14.48
CA HIS A 331 -1.95 2.92 13.34
C HIS A 331 -3.22 3.42 12.64
N LYS A 332 -4.17 3.99 13.38
CA LYS A 332 -5.42 4.51 12.81
C LYS A 332 -5.20 5.79 12.01
N GLN A 333 -4.06 6.47 12.26
CA GLN A 333 -3.82 7.83 11.78
C GLN A 333 -4.93 8.79 12.23
N ASN A 334 -4.98 9.98 11.66
CA ASN A 334 -6.09 10.89 11.92
C ASN A 334 -6.96 11.03 10.65
N GLU A 335 -8.20 11.46 10.84
CA GLU A 335 -9.17 11.63 9.74
C GLU A 335 -8.67 12.59 8.65
N ASP A 336 -7.85 13.55 9.00
CA ASP A 336 -7.25 14.50 8.06
C ASP A 336 -6.30 13.87 7.04
N THR A 337 -5.79 12.67 7.32
CA THR A 337 -4.75 12.05 6.47
C THR A 337 -5.29 11.76 5.07
N ILE A 338 -6.52 11.26 4.96
CA ILE A 338 -7.18 10.97 3.66
C ILE A 338 -7.57 12.28 2.98
N ILE A 339 -8.14 13.23 3.74
CA ILE A 339 -8.52 14.56 3.20
C ILE A 339 -7.29 15.26 2.62
N LYS A 340 -6.15 15.19 3.30
CA LYS A 340 -4.88 15.75 2.83
C LYS A 340 -4.29 15.02 1.62
N ALA A 341 -4.80 13.84 1.27
CA ALA A 341 -4.44 13.16 0.03
C ALA A 341 -5.26 13.64 -1.19
N LEU A 342 -6.33 14.43 -1.00
CA LEU A 342 -7.24 14.86 -2.07
C LEU A 342 -6.51 15.55 -3.22
N SER A 343 -5.63 16.50 -2.95
CA SER A 343 -4.89 17.21 -4.01
C SER A 343 -3.97 16.29 -4.82
N TRP A 344 -3.46 15.22 -4.19
CA TRP A 344 -2.70 14.20 -4.91
C TRP A 344 -3.64 13.31 -5.75
N ILE A 345 -4.80 12.94 -5.21
CA ILE A 345 -5.84 12.17 -5.92
C ILE A 345 -6.29 12.93 -7.17
N ASP A 346 -6.63 14.22 -7.04
CA ASP A 346 -7.05 15.06 -8.16
C ASP A 346 -5.94 15.20 -9.21
N GLY A 347 -4.70 15.34 -8.78
CA GLY A 347 -3.54 15.30 -9.67
C GLY A 347 -3.47 14.00 -10.49
N ILE A 348 -3.71 12.86 -9.86
CA ILE A 348 -3.75 11.55 -10.55
C ILE A 348 -4.94 11.44 -11.52
N LEU A 349 -6.11 11.90 -11.12
CA LEU A 349 -7.32 11.87 -11.97
C LEU A 349 -7.13 12.75 -13.21
N ASP A 350 -6.56 13.94 -13.04
CA ASP A 350 -6.29 14.91 -14.09
C ASP A 350 -5.03 14.61 -14.92
N ASN A 351 -4.30 13.54 -14.63
CA ASN A 351 -2.99 13.22 -15.21
C ASN A 351 -1.93 14.34 -15.00
N LYS A 352 -2.05 15.09 -13.92
CA LYS A 352 -1.06 16.09 -13.51
C LYS A 352 0.06 15.45 -12.71
N THR A 353 1.25 16.02 -12.80
CA THR A 353 2.40 15.56 -12.01
C THR A 353 2.42 16.28 -10.66
N SER A 354 2.35 15.52 -9.58
CA SER A 354 2.56 16.05 -8.23
C SER A 354 4.03 16.37 -7.98
N PRO A 355 4.35 17.41 -7.17
CA PRO A 355 5.72 17.69 -6.74
C PRO A 355 6.36 16.45 -6.11
N GLN A 356 7.66 16.30 -6.28
CA GLN A 356 8.43 15.20 -5.71
C GLN A 356 9.56 15.72 -4.83
N ILE A 357 10.03 14.86 -3.96
CA ILE A 357 11.24 15.08 -3.17
C ILE A 357 12.21 13.92 -3.38
N THR A 358 13.48 14.25 -3.48
CA THR A 358 14.56 13.26 -3.34
C THR A 358 15.32 13.59 -2.07
N TRP A 359 15.88 12.56 -1.43
CA TRP A 359 16.68 12.78 -0.22
C TRP A 359 17.87 11.86 -0.13
N THR A 360 18.86 12.33 0.60
CA THR A 360 20.06 11.56 0.95
C THR A 360 20.36 11.69 2.43
N LYS A 361 20.84 10.60 3.03
CA LYS A 361 21.39 10.62 4.38
C LYS A 361 22.89 10.95 4.29
N GLU A 362 23.30 12.07 4.91
CA GLU A 362 24.67 12.52 4.97
C GLU A 362 25.26 12.19 6.35
N GLY A 363 26.09 11.15 6.42
CA GLY A 363 26.53 10.59 7.70
C GLY A 363 25.40 9.91 8.48
N GLN A 364 25.40 10.01 9.81
CA GLN A 364 24.37 9.37 10.62
C GLN A 364 23.24 10.32 11.03
N ASP A 365 23.52 11.61 11.14
CA ASP A 365 22.72 12.62 11.83
C ASP A 365 22.10 13.67 10.89
N THR A 366 22.30 13.57 9.60
CA THR A 366 21.93 14.62 8.65
C THR A 366 21.11 14.05 7.50
N LEU A 367 20.00 14.71 7.17
CA LEU A 367 19.21 14.48 5.96
C LEU A 367 19.27 15.72 5.07
N ARG A 368 19.54 15.51 3.79
CA ARG A 368 19.37 16.53 2.75
C ARG A 368 18.17 16.17 1.89
N VAL A 369 17.28 17.14 1.67
CA VAL A 369 16.11 17.03 0.79
C VAL A 369 16.24 18.02 -0.35
N ILE A 370 15.90 17.57 -1.56
CA ILE A 370 15.83 18.36 -2.78
C ILE A 370 14.40 18.24 -3.33
N PRO A 371 13.57 19.30 -3.18
CA PRO A 371 12.23 19.32 -3.77
C PRO A 371 12.28 19.69 -5.25
N THR A 372 11.40 19.12 -6.08
CA THR A 372 11.30 19.45 -7.51
C THR A 372 10.65 20.81 -7.77
N ASN A 373 9.82 21.28 -6.84
CA ASN A 373 9.10 22.54 -6.88
C ASN A 373 9.39 23.35 -5.62
N ARG A 374 9.17 24.64 -5.64
CA ARG A 374 9.32 25.48 -4.46
C ARG A 374 8.29 25.09 -3.40
N PRO A 375 8.71 24.61 -2.22
CA PRO A 375 7.80 24.28 -1.15
C PRO A 375 7.24 25.54 -0.46
N LYS A 376 6.09 25.39 0.17
CA LYS A 376 5.51 26.39 1.08
C LYS A 376 6.26 26.39 2.40
N GLU A 377 6.60 25.19 2.90
CA GLU A 377 7.29 24.99 4.16
C GLU A 377 8.07 23.66 4.15
N VAL A 378 9.20 23.65 4.84
CA VAL A 378 9.98 22.40 5.10
C VAL A 378 10.27 22.35 6.59
N ARG A 379 9.98 21.22 7.21
CA ARG A 379 10.16 20.98 8.65
C ARG A 379 11.05 19.78 8.93
N LEU A 380 11.98 19.94 9.85
CA LEU A 380 12.67 18.81 10.48
C LEU A 380 11.85 18.38 11.70
N TRP A 381 11.31 17.17 11.65
CA TRP A 381 10.65 16.52 12.77
C TRP A 381 11.65 15.66 13.53
N GLN A 382 11.58 15.68 14.86
CA GLN A 382 12.46 14.87 15.72
C GLN A 382 11.77 14.46 17.02
N ALA A 383 12.16 13.30 17.53
CA ALA A 383 11.71 12.77 18.82
C ALA A 383 12.89 12.05 19.50
N THR A 384 12.94 12.07 20.84
CA THR A 384 13.98 11.37 21.59
C THR A 384 13.32 10.45 22.63
N ASN A 385 13.70 9.17 22.60
CA ASN A 385 13.38 8.21 23.67
C ASN A 385 14.70 7.80 24.35
N LEU A 386 14.84 8.17 25.62
CA LEU A 386 16.07 7.96 26.39
C LEU A 386 16.25 6.51 26.87
N ASN A 387 15.21 5.70 26.80
CA ASN A 387 15.16 4.38 27.42
C ASN A 387 15.21 3.23 26.40
N THR A 388 14.46 3.35 25.30
CA THR A 388 14.27 2.28 24.31
C THR A 388 14.20 2.85 22.90
N ARG A 389 14.37 2.00 21.89
CA ARG A 389 14.19 2.35 20.48
C ARG A 389 12.70 2.35 20.04
N ASP A 390 11.80 2.14 20.98
CA ASP A 390 10.36 2.05 20.76
C ASP A 390 9.71 3.43 20.73
N PHE A 391 9.26 3.87 19.55
CA PHE A 391 8.57 5.14 19.31
C PHE A 391 7.05 4.98 19.11
N ARG A 392 6.46 3.83 19.47
CA ARG A 392 5.01 3.66 19.42
C ARG A 392 4.33 4.72 20.28
N LEU A 393 3.25 5.31 19.72
CA LEU A 393 2.54 6.40 20.38
C LEU A 393 2.03 6.00 21.78
N GLU A 394 1.56 4.75 21.92
CA GLU A 394 1.08 4.20 23.19
C GLU A 394 2.17 4.11 24.26
N ASN A 395 3.45 4.02 23.86
CA ASN A 395 4.60 3.92 24.76
C ASN A 395 5.19 5.28 25.11
N VAL A 396 5.34 6.19 24.15
CA VAL A 396 6.05 7.45 24.35
C VAL A 396 5.16 8.70 24.33
N GLY A 397 3.90 8.57 23.91
CA GLY A 397 3.03 9.72 23.70
C GLY A 397 3.43 10.58 22.49
N PRO A 398 2.85 11.78 22.35
CA PRO A 398 3.07 12.68 21.20
C PRO A 398 4.36 13.51 21.38
N ILE A 399 5.52 12.86 21.36
CA ILE A 399 6.83 13.48 21.64
C ILE A 399 7.53 14.07 20.41
N TRP A 400 6.99 13.88 19.21
CA TRP A 400 7.56 14.46 18.01
C TRP A 400 7.35 15.97 17.98
N THR A 401 8.45 16.70 17.82
CA THR A 401 8.48 18.17 17.67
C THR A 401 9.14 18.56 16.35
N SER A 402 8.86 19.75 15.85
CA SER A 402 9.45 20.19 14.58
C SER A 402 10.01 21.59 14.65
N GLU A 403 10.97 21.86 13.75
CA GLU A 403 11.47 23.17 13.45
C GLU A 403 11.45 23.43 11.94
N VAL A 404 11.29 24.71 11.54
CA VAL A 404 11.28 25.09 10.14
C VAL A 404 12.71 25.20 9.63
N LEU A 405 12.97 24.59 8.47
CA LEU A 405 14.25 24.65 7.78
C LEU A 405 14.27 25.77 6.73
N SER A 406 15.41 26.46 6.61
CA SER A 406 15.66 27.41 5.55
C SER A 406 16.35 26.74 4.35
N PRO A 407 16.07 27.20 3.11
CA PRO A 407 16.75 26.66 1.94
C PRO A 407 18.25 27.02 1.95
N GLN A 408 19.05 26.11 1.44
CA GLN A 408 20.47 26.35 1.12
C GLN A 408 20.58 27.13 -0.19
N SER A 409 21.78 27.60 -0.50
CA SER A 409 22.03 28.35 -1.75
C SER A 409 21.75 27.55 -3.02
N ASP A 410 21.77 26.22 -2.95
CA ASP A 410 21.46 25.29 -4.05
C ASP A 410 19.97 24.89 -4.11
N GLY A 411 19.12 25.47 -3.25
CA GLY A 411 17.70 25.15 -3.16
C GLY A 411 17.37 23.88 -2.35
N SER A 412 18.37 23.16 -1.86
CA SER A 412 18.16 22.02 -0.96
C SER A 412 17.83 22.48 0.46
N TYR A 413 17.32 21.56 1.29
CA TYR A 413 17.09 21.77 2.72
C TYR A 413 17.85 20.70 3.51
N VAL A 414 18.53 21.13 4.57
CA VAL A 414 19.36 20.23 5.39
C VAL A 414 18.85 20.23 6.81
N GLY A 415 18.40 19.07 7.27
CA GLY A 415 18.03 18.80 8.66
C GLY A 415 19.16 18.03 9.35
N LYS A 416 19.69 18.59 10.41
CA LYS A 416 20.74 17.98 11.22
C LYS A 416 20.28 17.86 12.66
N VAL A 417 20.45 16.69 13.26
CA VAL A 417 20.12 16.43 14.66
C VAL A 417 21.37 16.06 15.45
N GLN A 418 21.32 16.24 16.78
CA GLN A 418 22.38 15.75 17.67
C GLN A 418 22.00 14.38 18.19
N GLN A 419 22.94 13.45 18.15
CA GLN A 419 22.79 12.16 18.81
C GLN A 419 22.60 12.38 20.31
N PRO A 420 21.59 11.75 20.94
CA PRO A 420 21.38 11.88 22.37
C PRO A 420 22.53 11.20 23.13
N ALA A 421 22.80 11.66 24.37
CA ALA A 421 23.81 11.08 25.22
C ALA A 421 23.45 9.64 25.66
N SER A 422 22.17 9.30 25.70
CA SER A 422 21.63 7.95 25.91
C SER A 422 20.33 7.77 25.12
N GLY A 423 19.97 6.51 24.85
CA GLY A 423 18.76 6.18 24.09
C GLY A 423 18.86 6.48 22.60
N TRP A 424 17.73 6.75 21.99
CA TRP A 424 17.59 6.89 20.54
C TRP A 424 16.84 8.17 20.17
N LYS A 425 17.20 8.72 19.01
CA LYS A 425 16.50 9.85 18.40
C LYS A 425 16.00 9.46 17.02
N GLY A 426 14.69 9.62 16.80
CA GLY A 426 14.07 9.56 15.49
C GLY A 426 14.01 10.93 14.83
N PHE A 427 14.20 11.02 13.51
CA PHE A 427 14.08 12.27 12.76
C PHE A 427 13.74 12.02 11.30
N PHE A 428 13.03 12.97 10.68
CA PHE A 428 12.70 13.00 9.25
C PHE A 428 12.39 14.43 8.81
N ILE A 429 12.38 14.64 7.50
CA ILE A 429 12.01 15.95 6.92
C ILE A 429 10.65 15.85 6.26
N GLU A 430 9.74 16.75 6.61
CA GLU A 430 8.43 16.95 5.98
C GLU A 430 8.50 18.15 5.06
N VAL A 431 7.89 18.02 3.87
CA VAL A 431 7.85 19.07 2.84
C VAL A 431 6.41 19.31 2.46
N THR A 432 5.95 20.54 2.62
CA THR A 432 4.61 21.00 2.25
C THR A 432 4.67 21.81 0.96
N PHE A 433 3.90 21.39 -0.04
CA PHE A 433 3.75 22.10 -1.30
C PHE A 433 2.38 22.78 -1.37
N PRO A 434 2.32 24.04 -1.81
CA PRO A 434 1.04 24.72 -1.98
C PRO A 434 0.28 24.11 -3.16
N THR A 435 -1.04 24.05 -3.04
CA THR A 435 -1.94 23.80 -4.15
C THR A 435 -2.39 25.09 -4.80
N ALA A 436 -2.82 25.01 -6.07
CA ALA A 436 -3.22 26.19 -6.83
C ALA A 436 -4.62 26.73 -6.42
N GLY A 437 -5.42 25.92 -5.74
CA GLY A 437 -6.78 26.24 -5.31
C GLY A 437 -6.84 26.66 -3.84
N GLU A 438 -7.73 27.59 -3.50
CA GLU A 438 -7.96 28.01 -2.10
C GLU A 438 -8.67 26.93 -1.26
N ILE A 439 -9.28 25.94 -1.90
CA ILE A 439 -10.10 24.89 -1.26
C ILE A 439 -9.34 23.56 -1.12
N GLU A 440 -8.39 23.29 -2.00
CA GLU A 440 -7.62 22.06 -1.99
C GLU A 440 -6.54 22.08 -0.89
N PRO A 441 -6.40 21.00 -0.11
CA PRO A 441 -5.35 20.92 0.91
C PRO A 441 -3.95 20.90 0.29
N ASP A 442 -2.99 21.51 0.96
CA ASP A 442 -1.58 21.45 0.58
C ASP A 442 -1.11 19.98 0.47
N GLN A 443 -0.23 19.69 -0.47
CA GLN A 443 0.38 18.37 -0.61
C GLN A 443 1.55 18.23 0.36
N ILE A 444 1.49 17.20 1.21
CA ILE A 444 2.49 16.98 2.25
C ILE A 444 3.18 15.64 2.02
N TYR A 445 4.51 15.66 1.92
CA TYR A 445 5.35 14.48 1.76
C TYR A 445 6.50 14.50 2.76
N SER A 446 7.08 13.33 3.01
CA SER A 446 8.22 13.24 3.93
C SER A 446 9.31 12.32 3.40
N THR A 447 10.49 12.45 3.98
CA THR A 447 11.51 11.41 3.89
C THR A 447 11.09 10.19 4.71
N GLY A 448 11.80 9.07 4.56
CA GLY A 448 11.75 7.99 5.55
C GLY A 448 12.31 8.47 6.90
N VAL A 449 11.78 7.93 7.98
CA VAL A 449 12.29 8.18 9.33
C VAL A 449 13.67 7.56 9.48
N GLN A 450 14.58 8.29 10.11
CA GLN A 450 15.91 7.83 10.50
C GLN A 450 15.99 7.71 12.02
N ILE A 451 16.70 6.72 12.51
CA ILE A 451 16.95 6.54 13.95
C ILE A 451 18.47 6.60 14.20
N ILE A 452 18.88 7.34 15.25
CA ILE A 452 20.27 7.41 15.70
C ILE A 452 20.37 7.21 17.24
N PRO A 453 21.42 6.52 17.70
CA PRO A 453 22.36 5.75 16.90
C PRO A 453 21.64 4.63 16.14
N ASP A 454 22.11 4.28 14.93
CA ASP A 454 21.56 3.16 14.15
C ASP A 454 22.21 1.86 14.61
N ILE A 455 21.91 1.50 15.85
CA ILE A 455 22.29 0.25 16.51
C ILE A 455 21.02 -0.43 17.01
N LEU A 456 21.03 -1.76 16.99
CA LEU A 456 19.94 -2.63 17.39
C LEU A 456 20.30 -3.39 18.65
#